data_af9dbe9767c3c54ba9fec967f7a4d9c7
#
_entry.id   af9dbe9767c3c54ba9fec967f7a4d9c7
#
_cell.length_a   1.000
_cell.length_b   1.000
_cell.length_c   1.000
_cell.angle_alpha   90.00
_cell.angle_beta   90.00
_cell.angle_gamma   90.00
#
_symmetry.space_group_name_H-M   'P 1'
#
loop_
_entity.id
_entity.type
_entity.pdbx_description
1 polymer ?
#
loop_
_entity_poly.entity_id
_entity_poly.type
_entity_poly.pdbx_seq_one_letter_code
_entity_poly.pdbx_strand_id
1 'polypeptide(L)'
;MTPDLPVPGGWGDLPFFANDYASIAKAVADDPRQILPPVAQRLAALELTPPDRTRVVILGQDPYPTPGHAHGLAFSVEPDARPLPRSLNNIFKELSADLGVEKPNGDLRGWARQGVLLLNTVLSVPAGEANGHKHLGWQALADQVLARSSQRPTAYILWGKQAQGLEKHIQPGDHLILRTAHPSPLSARRGFFGSRPFSAVNSWLAQRGQPQIDWNA
;
A
#
# COMPACT_ATOMS: atom_id res chain seq x y z
N MET A 1 -19.90 24.21 0.94
CA MET A 1 -19.30 23.63 2.16
C MET A 1 -18.39 22.53 1.70
N THR A 2 -17.09 22.66 1.90
CA THR A 2 -16.14 21.55 1.74
C THR A 2 -16.58 20.45 2.71
N PRO A 3 -16.80 19.21 2.28
CA PRO A 3 -17.10 18.13 3.21
C PRO A 3 -15.95 18.03 4.23
N ASP A 4 -16.32 17.82 5.48
CA ASP A 4 -15.34 17.55 6.55
C ASP A 4 -14.64 16.23 6.16
N LEU A 5 -13.47 16.38 5.52
CA LEU A 5 -12.74 15.25 4.95
C LEU A 5 -12.02 14.54 6.09
N PRO A 6 -12.23 13.24 6.29
CA PRO A 6 -11.52 12.52 7.34
C PRO A 6 -10.02 12.63 7.11
N VAL A 7 -9.31 13.01 8.17
CA VAL A 7 -7.84 13.06 8.18
C VAL A 7 -7.37 11.97 9.14
N PRO A 8 -6.58 11.00 8.68
CA PRO A 8 -6.17 9.86 9.52
C PRO A 8 -5.27 10.33 10.65
N GLY A 9 -5.61 9.91 11.87
CA GLY A 9 -4.84 10.23 13.08
C GLY A 9 -3.37 9.85 12.93
N GLY A 10 -2.47 10.75 13.37
CA GLY A 10 -1.02 10.55 13.30
C GLY A 10 -0.38 10.89 11.94
N TRP A 11 -1.12 10.90 10.84
CA TRP A 11 -0.68 11.36 9.51
C TRP A 11 -1.22 12.75 9.17
N GLY A 12 -2.19 13.25 9.94
CA GLY A 12 -2.94 14.47 9.61
C GLY A 12 -2.13 15.75 9.63
N ASP A 13 -0.96 15.75 10.24
CA ASP A 13 -0.02 16.87 10.27
C ASP A 13 0.88 16.94 9.01
N LEU A 14 0.75 15.98 8.08
CA LEU A 14 1.48 16.06 6.81
C LEU A 14 1.00 17.27 5.99
N PRO A 15 1.91 18.05 5.40
CA PRO A 15 1.57 19.21 4.58
C PRO A 15 0.56 18.93 3.46
N PHE A 16 0.54 17.70 2.96
CA PHE A 16 -0.44 17.23 1.97
C PHE A 16 -1.88 17.51 2.37
N PHE A 17 -2.25 17.26 3.63
CA PHE A 17 -3.63 17.44 4.09
C PHE A 17 -4.04 18.91 4.15
N ALA A 18 -3.08 19.80 4.44
CA ALA A 18 -3.34 21.23 4.47
C ALA A 18 -3.34 21.88 3.08
N ASN A 19 -2.50 21.39 2.16
CA ASN A 19 -2.21 22.07 0.90
C ASN A 19 -2.90 21.46 -0.32
N ASP A 20 -2.96 20.12 -0.40
CA ASP A 20 -3.31 19.39 -1.63
C ASP A 20 -4.65 18.66 -1.53
N TYR A 21 -4.96 18.10 -0.35
CA TYR A 21 -6.05 17.13 -0.19
C TYR A 21 -7.42 17.68 -0.58
N ALA A 22 -7.73 18.93 -0.20
CA ALA A 22 -9.04 19.52 -0.50
C ALA A 22 -9.28 19.67 -2.02
N SER A 23 -8.26 20.06 -2.77
CA SER A 23 -8.35 20.20 -4.24
C SER A 23 -8.52 18.86 -4.93
N ILE A 24 -7.76 17.85 -4.48
CA ILE A 24 -7.85 16.47 -5.00
C ILE A 24 -9.24 15.88 -4.68
N ALA A 25 -9.70 16.01 -3.45
CA ALA A 25 -10.99 15.50 -3.02
C ALA A 25 -12.15 16.14 -3.82
N LYS A 26 -12.05 17.45 -4.10
CA LYS A 26 -12.99 18.14 -4.97
C LYS A 26 -12.95 17.59 -6.40
N ALA A 27 -11.77 17.45 -6.99
CA ALA A 27 -11.64 16.92 -8.36
C ALA A 27 -12.19 15.49 -8.47
N VAL A 28 -11.99 14.66 -7.44
CA VAL A 28 -12.55 13.30 -7.37
C VAL A 28 -14.08 13.33 -7.18
N ALA A 29 -14.63 14.29 -6.43
CA ALA A 29 -16.07 14.42 -6.21
C ALA A 29 -16.78 14.98 -7.45
N ASP A 30 -16.11 15.81 -8.23
CA ASP A 30 -16.66 16.38 -9.49
C ASP A 30 -16.63 15.37 -10.65
N ASP A 31 -15.94 14.24 -10.52
CA ASP A 31 -15.95 13.18 -11.53
C ASP A 31 -17.31 12.45 -11.52
N PRO A 32 -18.06 12.45 -12.63
CA PRO A 32 -19.40 11.86 -12.67
C PRO A 32 -19.41 10.33 -12.67
N ARG A 33 -18.24 9.70 -12.81
CA ARG A 33 -18.10 8.24 -12.85
C ARG A 33 -18.15 7.64 -11.44
N GLN A 34 -18.40 6.34 -11.35
CA GLN A 34 -18.24 5.63 -10.09
C GLN A 34 -16.75 5.63 -9.69
N ILE A 35 -16.41 6.18 -8.52
CA ILE A 35 -15.03 6.24 -8.04
C ILE A 35 -14.77 5.18 -6.98
N LEU A 36 -13.65 4.49 -7.13
CA LEU A 36 -13.17 3.42 -6.24
C LEU A 36 -11.85 3.81 -5.55
N PRO A 37 -11.66 3.40 -4.29
CA PRO A 37 -12.66 2.88 -3.38
C PRO A 37 -13.67 3.96 -2.95
N PRO A 38 -14.76 3.60 -2.25
CA PRO A 38 -15.66 4.57 -1.61
C PRO A 38 -14.90 5.59 -0.76
N VAL A 39 -15.43 6.82 -0.67
CA VAL A 39 -14.72 7.92 0.02
C VAL A 39 -14.28 7.57 1.43
N ALA A 40 -15.11 6.85 2.20
CA ALA A 40 -14.81 6.41 3.55
C ALA A 40 -13.65 5.40 3.67
N GLN A 41 -13.22 4.81 2.56
CA GLN A 41 -12.15 3.80 2.54
C GLN A 41 -10.86 4.30 1.88
N ARG A 42 -10.85 5.49 1.26
CA ARG A 42 -9.68 5.97 0.50
C ARG A 42 -8.43 6.11 1.33
N LEU A 43 -8.54 6.46 2.59
CA LEU A 43 -7.43 6.64 3.52
C LEU A 43 -7.24 5.46 4.49
N ALA A 44 -7.94 4.33 4.27
CA ALA A 44 -7.93 3.18 5.18
C ALA A 44 -6.52 2.64 5.48
N ALA A 45 -5.60 2.68 4.52
CA ALA A 45 -4.21 2.28 4.76
C ALA A 45 -3.55 3.11 5.87
N LEU A 46 -3.77 4.42 5.87
CA LEU A 46 -3.23 5.35 6.86
C LEU A 46 -3.95 5.22 8.22
N GLU A 47 -5.26 4.99 8.21
CA GLU A 47 -6.06 4.79 9.41
C GLU A 47 -5.67 3.52 10.17
N LEU A 48 -5.49 2.42 9.43
CA LEU A 48 -5.14 1.12 10.02
C LEU A 48 -3.68 1.05 10.47
N THR A 49 -2.79 1.82 9.83
CA THR A 49 -1.35 1.80 10.10
C THR A 49 -0.84 3.21 10.36
N PRO A 50 -1.02 3.76 11.58
CA PRO A 50 -0.50 5.07 11.95
C PRO A 50 1.03 5.08 11.99
N PRO A 51 1.70 6.28 11.92
CA PRO A 51 3.15 6.38 11.74
C PRO A 51 3.96 5.73 12.88
N ASP A 52 3.48 5.82 14.12
CA ASP A 52 4.12 5.23 15.30
C ASP A 52 4.07 3.69 15.32
N ARG A 53 3.12 3.10 14.59
CA ARG A 53 2.96 1.65 14.44
C ARG A 53 3.51 1.10 13.13
N THR A 54 3.91 1.98 12.19
CA THR A 54 4.44 1.55 10.89
C THR A 54 5.81 0.87 11.07
N ARG A 55 5.91 -0.39 10.67
CA ARG A 55 7.13 -1.21 10.72
C ARG A 55 7.56 -1.69 9.34
N VAL A 56 6.60 -1.86 8.45
CA VAL A 56 6.81 -2.30 7.07
C VAL A 56 5.99 -1.40 6.15
N VAL A 57 6.54 -1.01 5.01
CA VAL A 57 5.82 -0.28 3.96
C VAL A 57 5.86 -1.08 2.68
N ILE A 58 4.70 -1.32 2.10
CA ILE A 58 4.54 -1.93 0.77
C ILE A 58 3.80 -0.93 -0.10
N LEU A 59 4.42 -0.51 -1.20
CA LEU A 59 3.83 0.44 -2.13
C LEU A 59 3.11 -0.28 -3.27
N GLY A 60 1.83 0.08 -3.47
CA GLY A 60 1.06 -0.21 -4.66
C GLY A 60 0.99 1.01 -5.59
N GLN A 61 0.41 0.83 -6.75
CA GLN A 61 0.26 1.88 -7.75
C GLN A 61 -1.05 2.64 -7.55
N ASP A 62 -2.17 1.97 -7.71
CA ASP A 62 -3.52 2.52 -7.67
C ASP A 62 -4.53 1.45 -7.21
N PRO A 63 -5.74 1.83 -6.81
CA PRO A 63 -6.77 0.88 -6.43
C PRO A 63 -7.18 -0.02 -7.60
N TYR A 64 -7.63 -1.23 -7.30
CA TYR A 64 -8.24 -2.08 -8.32
C TYR A 64 -9.48 -1.38 -8.91
N PRO A 65 -9.58 -1.28 -10.26
CA PRO A 65 -10.68 -0.57 -10.90
C PRO A 65 -11.97 -1.41 -10.99
N THR A 66 -11.96 -2.64 -10.50
CA THR A 66 -13.13 -3.51 -10.46
C THR A 66 -14.00 -3.17 -9.24
N PRO A 67 -15.30 -2.83 -9.43
CA PRO A 67 -16.21 -2.61 -8.31
C PRO A 67 -16.21 -3.79 -7.31
N GLY A 68 -16.24 -3.46 -6.01
CA GLY A 68 -16.22 -4.46 -4.93
C GLY A 68 -14.84 -5.02 -4.58
N HIS A 69 -13.77 -4.65 -5.28
CA HIS A 69 -12.42 -5.13 -4.96
C HIS A 69 -11.68 -4.19 -4.02
N ALA A 70 -11.52 -2.92 -4.40
CA ALA A 70 -10.71 -1.96 -3.66
C ALA A 70 -11.40 -1.50 -2.37
N HIS A 71 -10.66 -1.51 -1.27
CA HIS A 71 -11.10 -1.01 0.04
C HIS A 71 -10.03 -0.14 0.74
N GLY A 72 -9.13 0.46 -0.05
CA GLY A 72 -8.16 1.45 0.42
C GLY A 72 -6.77 0.93 0.79
N LEU A 73 -6.54 -0.39 0.78
CA LEU A 73 -5.23 -0.98 0.98
C LEU A 73 -4.64 -1.46 -0.35
N ALA A 74 -3.37 -1.19 -0.58
CA ALA A 74 -2.66 -1.67 -1.77
C ALA A 74 -2.66 -3.20 -1.84
N PHE A 75 -2.89 -3.75 -3.03
CA PHE A 75 -2.96 -5.19 -3.35
C PHE A 75 -4.12 -5.96 -2.69
N SER A 76 -4.77 -5.41 -1.67
CA SER A 76 -5.85 -6.07 -0.92
C SER A 76 -7.19 -5.95 -1.63
N VAL A 77 -8.04 -6.96 -1.44
CA VAL A 77 -9.45 -6.96 -1.88
C VAL A 77 -10.36 -7.40 -0.74
N GLU A 78 -11.67 -7.15 -0.89
CA GLU A 78 -12.64 -7.66 0.08
C GLU A 78 -12.60 -9.20 0.16
N PRO A 79 -12.93 -9.79 1.32
CA PRO A 79 -12.75 -11.25 1.58
C PRO A 79 -13.48 -12.16 0.60
N ASP A 80 -14.58 -11.70 0.06
CA ASP A 80 -15.45 -12.42 -0.90
C ASP A 80 -15.09 -12.17 -2.35
N ALA A 81 -14.16 -11.25 -2.65
CA ALA A 81 -13.76 -10.94 -4.01
C ALA A 81 -13.22 -12.18 -4.75
N ARG A 82 -13.84 -12.51 -5.87
CA ARG A 82 -13.45 -13.62 -6.74
C ARG A 82 -13.68 -13.25 -8.21
N PRO A 83 -12.77 -13.65 -9.12
CA PRO A 83 -11.46 -14.24 -8.83
C PRO A 83 -10.50 -13.23 -8.20
N LEU A 84 -9.48 -13.71 -7.47
CA LEU A 84 -8.45 -12.82 -6.93
C LEU A 84 -7.67 -12.13 -8.04
N PRO A 85 -7.26 -10.86 -7.87
CA PRO A 85 -6.39 -10.17 -8.81
C PRO A 85 -5.09 -10.92 -9.06
N ARG A 86 -4.62 -10.89 -10.31
CA ARG A 86 -3.44 -11.69 -10.73
C ARG A 86 -2.17 -11.34 -9.95
N SER A 87 -1.96 -10.06 -9.60
CA SER A 87 -0.81 -9.65 -8.81
C SER A 87 -0.89 -10.20 -7.38
N LEU A 88 -2.08 -10.17 -6.76
CA LEU A 88 -2.30 -10.72 -5.43
C LEU A 88 -2.10 -12.25 -5.41
N ASN A 89 -2.59 -12.95 -6.42
CA ASN A 89 -2.31 -14.39 -6.58
C ASN A 89 -0.80 -14.69 -6.63
N ASN A 90 -0.03 -13.86 -7.32
CA ASN A 90 1.42 -14.02 -7.38
C ASN A 90 2.09 -13.70 -6.03
N ILE A 91 1.60 -12.69 -5.30
CA ILE A 91 2.04 -12.41 -3.92
C ILE A 91 1.81 -13.63 -3.04
N PHE A 92 0.65 -14.28 -3.11
CA PHE A 92 0.35 -15.47 -2.32
C PHE A 92 1.18 -16.69 -2.72
N LYS A 93 1.49 -16.86 -4.02
CA LYS A 93 2.42 -17.91 -4.46
C LYS A 93 3.83 -17.71 -3.88
N GLU A 94 4.32 -16.47 -3.88
CA GLU A 94 5.62 -16.17 -3.28
C GLU A 94 5.58 -16.34 -1.75
N LEU A 95 4.50 -15.92 -1.09
CA LEU A 95 4.30 -16.12 0.34
C LEU A 95 4.33 -17.61 0.72
N SER A 96 3.62 -18.45 -0.04
CA SER A 96 3.62 -19.91 0.16
C SER A 96 5.00 -20.52 -0.08
N ALA A 97 5.71 -20.08 -1.12
CA ALA A 97 7.08 -20.56 -1.41
C ALA A 97 8.13 -20.10 -0.37
N ASP A 98 7.94 -18.91 0.23
CA ASP A 98 8.85 -18.32 1.19
C ASP A 98 8.64 -18.86 2.61
N LEU A 99 7.38 -18.97 3.05
CA LEU A 99 7.01 -19.27 4.45
C LEU A 99 6.08 -20.48 4.62
N GLY A 100 5.62 -21.11 3.55
CA GLY A 100 4.64 -22.20 3.62
C GLY A 100 3.23 -21.74 4.04
N VAL A 101 2.95 -20.42 3.93
CA VAL A 101 1.68 -19.83 4.36
C VAL A 101 0.69 -19.77 3.20
N GLU A 102 -0.55 -20.17 3.45
CA GLU A 102 -1.65 -20.07 2.50
C GLU A 102 -2.75 -19.15 3.03
N LYS A 103 -3.02 -18.06 2.31
CA LYS A 103 -4.07 -17.10 2.66
C LYS A 103 -5.44 -17.62 2.21
N PRO A 104 -6.46 -17.58 3.09
CA PRO A 104 -7.80 -18.07 2.77
C PRO A 104 -8.57 -17.14 1.82
N ASN A 105 -8.22 -15.87 1.78
CA ASN A 105 -8.86 -14.84 0.97
C ASN A 105 -7.90 -13.69 0.65
N GLY A 106 -8.39 -12.68 -0.07
CA GLY A 106 -7.58 -11.54 -0.53
C GLY A 106 -7.52 -10.37 0.44
N ASP A 107 -8.06 -10.49 1.65
CA ASP A 107 -8.04 -9.41 2.64
C ASP A 107 -6.69 -9.36 3.38
N LEU A 108 -6.01 -8.24 3.27
CA LEU A 108 -4.72 -7.97 3.92
C LEU A 108 -4.84 -7.01 5.13
N ARG A 109 -6.05 -6.74 5.61
CA ARG A 109 -6.23 -5.90 6.82
C ARG A 109 -5.51 -6.49 8.05
N GLY A 110 -5.37 -7.81 8.12
CA GLY A 110 -4.58 -8.49 9.15
C GLY A 110 -3.10 -8.06 9.16
N TRP A 111 -2.50 -7.85 7.99
CA TRP A 111 -1.16 -7.30 7.87
C TRP A 111 -1.10 -5.84 8.34
N ALA A 112 -2.06 -5.02 7.89
CA ALA A 112 -2.12 -3.60 8.24
C ALA A 112 -2.20 -3.40 9.77
N ARG A 113 -3.04 -4.18 10.47
CA ARG A 113 -3.17 -4.13 11.94
C ARG A 113 -1.87 -4.47 12.68
N GLN A 114 -0.94 -5.16 12.04
CA GLN A 114 0.39 -5.49 12.56
C GLN A 114 1.47 -4.45 12.20
N GLY A 115 1.10 -3.35 11.57
CA GLY A 115 2.03 -2.29 11.20
C GLY A 115 2.64 -2.45 9.79
N VAL A 116 1.97 -3.19 8.90
CA VAL A 116 2.31 -3.21 7.46
C VAL A 116 1.48 -2.16 6.74
N LEU A 117 2.07 -1.03 6.42
CA LEU A 117 1.42 0.02 5.65
C LEU A 117 1.34 -0.38 4.18
N LEU A 118 0.13 -0.71 3.72
CA LEU A 118 -0.20 -1.10 2.35
C LEU A 118 -0.72 0.13 1.59
N LEU A 119 0.17 0.98 1.10
CA LEU A 119 -0.18 2.28 0.53
C LEU A 119 -0.07 2.29 -0.99
N ASN A 120 -1.14 2.70 -1.68
CA ASN A 120 -1.09 3.05 -3.09
C ASN A 120 -0.54 4.47 -3.29
N THR A 121 0.12 4.72 -4.40
CA THR A 121 0.60 6.07 -4.77
C THR A 121 -0.49 6.94 -5.36
N VAL A 122 -1.60 6.34 -5.81
CA VAL A 122 -2.85 6.99 -6.22
C VAL A 122 -3.98 6.36 -5.42
N LEU A 123 -4.81 7.14 -4.74
CA LEU A 123 -5.80 6.60 -3.81
C LEU A 123 -7.24 6.53 -4.38
N SER A 124 -7.42 6.89 -5.63
CA SER A 124 -8.72 6.80 -6.28
C SER A 124 -8.59 6.48 -7.77
N VAL A 125 -9.55 5.76 -8.30
CA VAL A 125 -9.68 5.50 -9.75
C VAL A 125 -11.16 5.47 -10.14
N PRO A 126 -11.51 5.87 -11.38
CA PRO A 126 -12.80 5.56 -11.94
C PRO A 126 -12.95 4.05 -12.15
N ALA A 127 -14.16 3.52 -11.94
CA ALA A 127 -14.43 2.12 -12.19
C ALA A 127 -14.08 1.74 -13.64
N GLY A 128 -13.37 0.63 -13.81
CA GLY A 128 -12.89 0.13 -15.10
C GLY A 128 -11.64 0.82 -15.65
N GLU A 129 -11.11 1.88 -15.04
CA GLU A 129 -10.01 2.68 -15.58
C GLU A 129 -8.81 2.72 -14.61
N ALA A 130 -7.89 1.77 -14.73
CA ALA A 130 -6.64 1.82 -13.99
C ALA A 130 -5.84 3.09 -14.33
N ASN A 131 -5.20 3.69 -13.32
CA ASN A 131 -4.46 4.95 -13.44
C ASN A 131 -5.29 6.19 -13.84
N GLY A 132 -6.62 6.11 -13.87
CA GLY A 132 -7.46 7.22 -14.31
C GLY A 132 -7.24 8.52 -13.54
N HIS A 133 -6.87 8.46 -12.26
CA HIS A 133 -6.61 9.61 -11.39
C HIS A 133 -5.11 9.87 -11.12
N LYS A 134 -4.20 9.29 -11.90
CA LYS A 134 -2.74 9.47 -11.69
C LYS A 134 -2.26 10.92 -11.73
N HIS A 135 -3.01 11.81 -12.39
CA HIS A 135 -2.67 13.22 -12.59
C HIS A 135 -3.22 14.15 -11.50
N LEU A 136 -3.99 13.63 -10.53
CA LEU A 136 -4.65 14.46 -9.51
C LEU A 136 -3.72 14.94 -8.39
N GLY A 137 -2.50 14.39 -8.27
CA GLY A 137 -1.55 14.83 -7.25
C GLY A 137 -1.45 13.93 -6.01
N TRP A 138 -2.12 12.78 -5.97
CA TRP A 138 -2.04 11.82 -4.86
C TRP A 138 -0.61 11.42 -4.49
N GLN A 139 0.33 11.44 -5.44
CA GLN A 139 1.73 11.04 -5.23
C GLN A 139 2.42 11.85 -4.14
N ALA A 140 2.06 13.14 -3.97
CA ALA A 140 2.61 13.99 -2.91
C ALA A 140 2.37 13.41 -1.50
N LEU A 141 1.24 12.71 -1.29
CA LEU A 141 0.99 12.00 -0.03
C LEU A 141 1.98 10.85 0.16
N ALA A 142 2.18 10.00 -0.86
CA ALA A 142 3.10 8.87 -0.76
C ALA A 142 4.53 9.33 -0.47
N ASP A 143 4.98 10.42 -1.09
CA ASP A 143 6.31 11.02 -0.88
C ASP A 143 6.49 11.45 0.59
N GLN A 144 5.50 12.14 1.15
CA GLN A 144 5.51 12.62 2.54
C GLN A 144 5.38 11.47 3.55
N VAL A 145 4.59 10.45 3.24
CA VAL A 145 4.47 9.24 4.08
C VAL A 145 5.79 8.49 4.13
N LEU A 146 6.50 8.36 3.01
CA LEU A 146 7.83 7.73 2.99
C LEU A 146 8.84 8.53 3.83
N ALA A 147 8.88 9.86 3.70
CA ALA A 147 9.74 10.71 4.50
C ALA A 147 9.41 10.61 6.01
N ARG A 148 8.14 10.54 6.38
CA ARG A 148 7.71 10.41 7.78
C ARG A 148 8.02 9.00 8.33
N SER A 149 7.70 7.94 7.59
CA SER A 149 7.95 6.57 8.04
C SER A 149 9.43 6.27 8.22
N SER A 150 10.30 6.95 7.48
CA SER A 150 11.77 6.78 7.55
C SER A 150 12.44 7.52 8.73
N GLN A 151 11.68 8.20 9.57
CA GLN A 151 12.22 8.72 10.84
C GLN A 151 12.52 7.62 11.87
N ARG A 152 12.14 6.38 11.58
CA ARG A 152 12.35 5.20 12.44
C ARG A 152 12.82 4.02 11.58
N PRO A 153 13.55 3.03 12.14
CA PRO A 153 13.87 1.81 11.42
C PRO A 153 12.61 1.15 10.84
N THR A 154 12.54 1.02 9.54
CA THR A 154 11.36 0.54 8.80
C THR A 154 11.82 -0.33 7.64
N ALA A 155 11.10 -1.42 7.37
CA ALA A 155 11.32 -2.24 6.18
C ALA A 155 10.46 -1.73 5.01
N TYR A 156 11.07 -1.57 3.85
CA TYR A 156 10.41 -1.15 2.62
C TYR A 156 10.45 -2.27 1.58
N ILE A 157 9.29 -2.64 1.07
CA ILE A 157 9.17 -3.60 -0.02
C ILE A 157 8.73 -2.82 -1.27
N LEU A 158 9.67 -2.63 -2.20
CA LEU A 158 9.51 -1.81 -3.40
C LEU A 158 9.40 -2.71 -4.63
N TRP A 159 8.17 -3.08 -4.95
CA TRP A 159 7.87 -3.96 -6.08
C TRP A 159 7.72 -3.17 -7.39
N GLY A 160 8.68 -3.35 -8.29
CA GLY A 160 8.70 -2.75 -9.62
C GLY A 160 9.30 -1.34 -9.66
N LYS A 161 9.60 -0.89 -10.87
CA LYS A 161 10.33 0.36 -11.09
C LYS A 161 9.62 1.61 -10.54
N GLN A 162 8.29 1.62 -10.54
CA GLN A 162 7.53 2.76 -10.06
C GLN A 162 7.71 2.93 -8.53
N ALA A 163 7.54 1.85 -7.75
CA ALA A 163 7.79 1.87 -6.31
C ALA A 163 9.27 2.18 -5.99
N GLN A 164 10.20 1.59 -6.74
CA GLN A 164 11.64 1.86 -6.59
C GLN A 164 12.01 3.32 -6.89
N GLY A 165 11.32 3.97 -7.82
CA GLY A 165 11.52 5.39 -8.12
C GLY A 165 11.19 6.33 -6.95
N LEU A 166 10.41 5.86 -5.98
CA LEU A 166 10.06 6.61 -4.77
C LEU A 166 11.06 6.43 -3.62
N GLU A 167 12.02 5.55 -3.76
CA GLU A 167 13.06 5.32 -2.75
C GLU A 167 13.81 6.59 -2.34
N LYS A 168 13.98 7.54 -3.26
CA LYS A 168 14.58 8.85 -3.02
C LYS A 168 13.90 9.66 -1.91
N HIS A 169 12.66 9.33 -1.54
CA HIS A 169 11.91 9.97 -0.45
C HIS A 169 12.09 9.28 0.90
N ILE A 170 12.74 8.10 0.93
CA ILE A 170 13.14 7.42 2.16
C ILE A 170 14.42 8.10 2.66
N GLN A 171 14.36 8.70 3.85
CA GLN A 171 15.53 9.34 4.46
C GLN A 171 16.60 8.29 4.80
N PRO A 172 17.88 8.64 4.75
CA PRO A 172 18.94 7.73 5.21
C PRO A 172 18.72 7.26 6.65
N GLY A 173 18.89 5.97 6.89
CA GLY A 173 18.69 5.38 8.22
C GLY A 173 18.91 3.87 8.23
N ASP A 174 18.65 3.26 9.38
CA ASP A 174 18.74 1.81 9.55
C ASP A 174 17.45 1.13 9.01
N HIS A 175 17.34 1.06 7.69
CA HIS A 175 16.18 0.50 6.99
C HIS A 175 16.54 -0.79 6.25
N LEU A 176 15.56 -1.69 6.13
CA LEU A 176 15.61 -2.76 5.15
C LEU A 176 14.91 -2.28 3.87
N ILE A 177 15.60 -2.26 2.74
CA ILE A 177 14.99 -1.90 1.45
C ILE A 177 15.11 -3.08 0.49
N LEU A 178 13.97 -3.74 0.23
CA LEU A 178 13.85 -4.87 -0.68
C LEU A 178 13.32 -4.39 -2.04
N ARG A 179 14.12 -4.56 -3.08
CA ARG A 179 13.82 -4.15 -4.46
C ARG A 179 13.67 -5.39 -5.32
N THR A 180 12.49 -5.61 -5.89
CA THR A 180 12.25 -6.74 -6.79
C THR A 180 11.40 -6.30 -7.99
N ALA A 181 11.19 -7.20 -8.95
CA ALA A 181 10.20 -6.98 -9.99
C ALA A 181 8.79 -6.88 -9.39
N HIS A 182 7.85 -6.26 -10.12
CA HIS A 182 6.46 -6.17 -9.69
C HIS A 182 5.78 -7.56 -9.75
N PRO A 183 4.85 -7.90 -8.82
CA PRO A 183 4.13 -9.19 -8.80
C PRO A 183 3.16 -9.40 -9.98
N SER A 184 2.99 -8.43 -10.86
CA SER A 184 2.18 -8.57 -12.08
C SER A 184 2.65 -9.76 -12.92
N PRO A 185 1.73 -10.51 -13.58
CA PRO A 185 2.09 -11.58 -14.53
C PRO A 185 3.11 -11.17 -15.60
N LEU A 186 3.13 -9.89 -15.97
CA LEU A 186 4.05 -9.33 -16.97
C LEU A 186 5.51 -9.28 -16.49
N SER A 187 5.77 -9.34 -15.20
CA SER A 187 7.09 -9.12 -14.60
C SER A 187 7.48 -10.09 -13.49
N ALA A 188 6.55 -10.82 -12.91
CA ALA A 188 6.81 -11.64 -11.71
C ALA A 188 7.93 -12.68 -11.92
N ARG A 189 8.07 -13.24 -13.14
CA ARG A 189 9.15 -14.19 -13.48
C ARG A 189 10.52 -13.53 -13.66
N ARG A 190 10.61 -12.19 -13.59
CA ARG A 190 11.84 -11.41 -13.78
C ARG A 190 12.48 -11.00 -12.44
N GLY A 191 12.28 -11.80 -11.38
CA GLY A 191 12.89 -11.58 -10.07
C GLY A 191 11.93 -11.17 -8.95
N PHE A 192 10.60 -11.36 -9.10
CA PHE A 192 9.67 -11.33 -7.99
C PHE A 192 9.60 -12.71 -7.33
N PHE A 193 9.36 -13.76 -8.09
CA PHE A 193 9.37 -15.12 -7.56
C PHE A 193 10.77 -15.54 -7.11
N GLY A 194 10.84 -16.11 -5.90
CA GLY A 194 12.09 -16.49 -5.23
C GLY A 194 12.79 -15.33 -4.51
N SER A 195 12.21 -14.14 -4.46
CA SER A 195 12.79 -12.98 -3.76
C SER A 195 12.69 -13.04 -2.24
N ARG A 196 11.80 -13.87 -1.70
CA ARG A 196 11.61 -14.15 -0.27
C ARG A 196 11.49 -12.89 0.61
N PRO A 197 10.62 -11.95 0.27
CA PRO A 197 10.54 -10.68 0.99
C PRO A 197 9.97 -10.84 2.40
N PHE A 198 9.10 -11.82 2.62
CA PHE A 198 8.38 -12.00 3.88
C PHE A 198 9.30 -12.55 4.98
N SER A 199 10.09 -13.58 4.68
CA SER A 199 11.10 -14.11 5.59
C SER A 199 12.22 -13.10 5.86
N ALA A 200 12.65 -12.35 4.84
CA ALA A 200 13.65 -11.29 4.98
C ALA A 200 13.18 -10.18 5.94
N VAL A 201 11.93 -9.72 5.83
CA VAL A 201 11.33 -8.76 6.76
C VAL A 201 11.28 -9.32 8.17
N ASN A 202 10.79 -10.55 8.36
CA ASN A 202 10.68 -11.16 9.66
C ASN A 202 12.05 -11.36 10.33
N SER A 203 13.08 -11.75 9.57
CA SER A 203 14.45 -11.86 10.06
C SER A 203 15.01 -10.50 10.49
N TRP A 204 14.76 -9.44 9.71
CA TRP A 204 15.20 -8.09 10.01
C TRP A 204 14.51 -7.52 11.28
N LEU A 205 13.21 -7.77 11.46
CA LEU A 205 12.45 -7.40 12.66
C LEU A 205 12.97 -8.15 13.90
N ALA A 206 13.19 -9.46 13.79
CA ALA A 206 13.69 -10.30 14.88
C ALA A 206 15.09 -9.84 15.37
N GLN A 207 15.99 -9.47 14.45
CA GLN A 207 17.32 -8.93 14.78
C GLN A 207 17.24 -7.63 15.61
N ARG A 208 16.11 -6.93 15.57
CA ARG A 208 15.83 -5.69 16.33
C ARG A 208 14.97 -5.92 17.57
N GLY A 209 14.76 -7.18 17.96
CA GLY A 209 13.91 -7.53 19.09
C GLY A 209 12.42 -7.18 18.87
N GLN A 210 12.00 -6.97 17.62
CA GLN A 210 10.61 -6.66 17.29
C GLN A 210 9.84 -7.95 16.97
N PRO A 211 8.54 -8.01 17.29
CA PRO A 211 7.69 -9.13 16.90
C PRO A 211 7.67 -9.29 15.36
N GLN A 212 7.75 -10.53 14.92
CA GLN A 212 7.58 -10.86 13.51
C GLN A 212 6.14 -10.55 13.04
N ILE A 213 5.97 -10.35 11.74
CA ILE A 213 4.65 -10.25 11.11
C ILE A 213 4.09 -11.66 10.91
N ASP A 214 2.89 -11.89 11.41
CA ASP A 214 2.08 -13.04 11.01
C ASP A 214 1.48 -12.77 9.62
N TRP A 215 2.13 -13.30 8.61
CA TRP A 215 1.69 -13.13 7.22
C TRP A 215 0.46 -13.99 6.89
N ASN A 216 0.01 -14.85 7.81
CA ASN A 216 -1.23 -15.62 7.66
C ASN A 216 -2.48 -14.85 8.14
N ALA A 217 -2.30 -13.82 8.97
CA ALA A 217 -3.38 -13.00 9.53
C ALA A 217 -4.22 -12.26 8.47
#